data_66e39d9970e917adf627d0b3f34aed30
#
_entry.id   66e39d9970e917adf627d0b3f34aed30
#
_cell.length_a   1.000
_cell.length_b   1.000
_cell.length_c   1.000
_cell.angle_alpha   90.00
_cell.angle_beta   90.00
_cell.angle_gamma   90.00
#
_symmetry.space_group_name_H-M   'P 1'
#
loop_
_entity.id
_entity.type
_entity.pdbx_description
1 polymer ?
#
loop_
_entity_poly.entity_id
_entity_poly.type
_entity_poly.pdbx_seq_one_letter_code
_entity_poly.pdbx_strand_id
1 'polypeptide(L)'
;VVADLERAVGAGKVLGHDDGGRVVLAEGGLPGERVVVALRDDRPNLGVGEVVEWVRRSPDRVEPPCPALALGCGGCDLQHAAPSAQRAMKVEVLRDALAHLAGVHEVEVDAGPVLPATGYRTTLRLGVAGGRLGFRHRRSEEVVPVQSCLVAHPALGEVLSTGRFPGAREVVLRTSEATGETIAVVDPRAGRTVVPDGVRVVGADELRGGARVWLHEEVLGHRLRVSARSFFQTGPAGAAALAHAVGSALGGASRTGERPLVDLYGGVGLFSVTLGARDGELVERSPSAAADARSNTAVLGTRVHRVAVERWRPGRAGAVVADPPRQGLGAAGADAVAATGASRVALVSCDPAAMGRDVALLAHRGLRLDGVQLVDQFAHTHHVEAVVSFIRSAQR
;
A
#
# COMPACT_ATOMS: atom_id res chain seq x y z
N VAL A 1 1.65 -31.02 11.75
CA VAL A 1 2.39 -30.85 13.02
C VAL A 1 1.58 -29.98 13.95
N VAL A 2 1.75 -30.20 15.28
CA VAL A 2 1.20 -29.30 16.30
C VAL A 2 2.24 -28.24 16.60
N ALA A 3 1.81 -26.97 16.71
CA ALA A 3 2.70 -25.85 17.00
C ALA A 3 2.03 -24.81 17.92
N ASP A 4 2.81 -24.19 18.78
CA ASP A 4 2.45 -23.00 19.52
C ASP A 4 2.87 -21.77 18.72
N LEU A 5 1.93 -20.91 18.40
CA LEU A 5 2.14 -19.69 17.60
C LEU A 5 2.46 -18.51 18.50
N GLU A 6 3.52 -17.77 18.20
CA GLU A 6 4.09 -16.80 19.13
C GLU A 6 3.94 -15.35 18.62
N ARG A 7 4.34 -15.09 17.37
CA ARG A 7 4.40 -13.73 16.85
C ARG A 7 4.12 -13.64 15.36
N ALA A 8 3.55 -12.51 14.93
CA ALA A 8 3.33 -12.20 13.53
C ALA A 8 4.66 -11.94 12.82
N VAL A 9 4.74 -12.42 11.57
CA VAL A 9 5.86 -12.15 10.68
C VAL A 9 5.34 -11.73 9.31
N GLY A 10 6.23 -11.28 8.44
CA GLY A 10 5.84 -10.82 7.11
C GLY A 10 5.03 -11.84 6.30
N ALA A 11 4.31 -11.34 5.29
CA ALA A 11 3.49 -12.12 4.36
C ALA A 11 2.31 -12.88 5.01
N GLY A 12 1.72 -12.32 6.08
CA GLY A 12 0.51 -12.86 6.73
C GLY A 12 0.71 -14.19 7.45
N LYS A 13 1.94 -14.49 7.87
CA LYS A 13 2.27 -15.69 8.61
C LYS A 13 2.49 -15.39 10.09
N VAL A 14 2.31 -16.41 10.91
CA VAL A 14 2.67 -16.38 12.33
C VAL A 14 3.76 -17.41 12.57
N LEU A 15 4.84 -16.97 13.21
CA LEU A 15 5.94 -17.81 13.63
C LEU A 15 5.60 -18.48 14.96
N GLY A 16 5.92 -19.73 15.08
CA GLY A 16 5.84 -20.52 16.30
C GLY A 16 6.81 -21.67 16.25
N HIS A 17 6.69 -22.60 17.23
CA HIS A 17 7.52 -23.79 17.32
C HIS A 17 6.65 -25.03 17.51
N ASP A 18 7.06 -26.14 16.89
CA ASP A 18 6.45 -27.43 17.13
C ASP A 18 6.98 -28.06 18.44
N ASP A 19 6.41 -29.20 18.85
CA ASP A 19 6.78 -29.89 20.09
C ASP A 19 8.26 -30.36 20.12
N GLY A 20 8.92 -30.39 18.96
CA GLY A 20 10.35 -30.67 18.82
C GLY A 20 11.24 -29.42 18.85
N GLY A 21 10.65 -28.20 18.98
CA GLY A 21 11.38 -26.93 18.96
C GLY A 21 11.74 -26.42 17.56
N ARG A 22 11.22 -27.05 16.49
CA ARG A 22 11.43 -26.62 15.11
C ARG A 22 10.55 -25.42 14.81
N VAL A 23 11.08 -24.43 14.09
CA VAL A 23 10.33 -23.26 13.62
C VAL A 23 9.21 -23.66 12.68
N VAL A 24 8.02 -23.14 12.91
CA VAL A 24 6.84 -23.29 12.05
C VAL A 24 6.32 -21.91 11.66
N LEU A 25 6.11 -21.70 10.36
CA LEU A 25 5.44 -20.52 9.81
C LEU A 25 4.03 -20.93 9.36
N ALA A 26 3.04 -20.52 10.14
CA ALA A 26 1.64 -20.88 9.92
C ALA A 26 0.84 -19.74 9.28
N GLU A 27 0.12 -20.04 8.22
CA GLU A 27 -0.88 -19.16 7.63
C GLU A 27 -2.26 -19.42 8.24
N GLY A 28 -3.05 -18.38 8.45
CA GLY A 28 -4.38 -18.49 9.07
C GLY A 28 -4.37 -18.65 10.59
N GLY A 29 -3.18 -18.60 11.23
CA GLY A 29 -3.03 -18.60 12.68
C GLY A 29 -2.98 -17.19 13.27
N LEU A 30 -3.05 -17.12 14.61
CA LEU A 30 -2.86 -15.90 15.40
C LEU A 30 -1.85 -16.15 16.52
N PRO A 31 -1.11 -15.13 16.96
CA PRO A 31 -0.25 -15.23 18.15
C PRO A 31 -1.04 -15.75 19.37
N GLY A 32 -0.41 -16.61 20.16
CA GLY A 32 -1.01 -17.24 21.33
C GLY A 32 -1.89 -18.46 21.06
N GLU A 33 -2.06 -18.87 19.81
CA GLU A 33 -2.78 -20.09 19.46
C GLU A 33 -1.89 -21.34 19.54
N ARG A 34 -2.50 -22.49 19.88
CA ARG A 34 -1.92 -23.82 19.65
C ARG A 34 -2.74 -24.50 18.56
N VAL A 35 -2.07 -24.89 17.48
CA VAL A 35 -2.74 -25.29 16.24
C VAL A 35 -2.14 -26.55 15.63
N VAL A 36 -2.93 -27.21 14.80
CA VAL A 36 -2.42 -28.22 13.84
C VAL A 36 -2.17 -27.55 12.52
N VAL A 37 -0.94 -27.67 12.03
CA VAL A 37 -0.51 -27.10 10.75
C VAL A 37 -0.31 -28.21 9.73
N ALA A 38 -1.00 -28.13 8.59
CA ALA A 38 -0.76 -28.93 7.41
C ALA A 38 0.45 -28.34 6.66
N LEU A 39 1.59 -29.00 6.72
CA LEU A 39 2.82 -28.53 6.09
C LEU A 39 2.75 -28.70 4.56
N ARG A 40 3.21 -27.67 3.86
CA ARG A 40 3.44 -27.65 2.40
C ARG A 40 4.93 -27.68 2.07
N ASP A 41 5.75 -27.06 2.92
CA ASP A 41 7.20 -27.11 2.87
C ASP A 41 7.67 -27.66 4.22
N ASP A 42 8.35 -28.80 4.19
CA ASP A 42 8.76 -29.56 5.37
C ASP A 42 10.27 -29.77 5.33
N ARG A 43 11.01 -28.90 5.99
CA ARG A 43 12.48 -28.94 6.10
C ARG A 43 12.89 -29.28 7.53
N PRO A 44 14.09 -29.81 7.75
CA PRO A 44 14.56 -30.20 9.10
C PRO A 44 14.40 -29.07 10.15
N ASN A 45 14.67 -27.80 9.78
CA ASN A 45 14.67 -26.67 10.71
C ASN A 45 13.47 -25.72 10.51
N LEU A 46 12.61 -25.94 9.51
CA LEU A 46 11.53 -25.03 9.15
C LEU A 46 10.36 -25.78 8.54
N GLY A 47 9.19 -25.67 9.15
CA GLY A 47 7.92 -26.05 8.58
C GLY A 47 7.14 -24.84 8.07
N VAL A 48 6.57 -24.89 6.87
CA VAL A 48 5.66 -23.85 6.37
C VAL A 48 4.34 -24.47 5.95
N GLY A 49 3.23 -23.96 6.47
CA GLY A 49 1.93 -24.57 6.20
C GLY A 49 0.75 -23.70 6.54
N GLU A 50 -0.41 -24.33 6.57
CA GLU A 50 -1.71 -23.69 6.84
C GLU A 50 -2.36 -24.32 8.07
N VAL A 51 -2.96 -23.50 8.92
CA VAL A 51 -3.72 -23.98 10.08
C VAL A 51 -4.97 -24.72 9.61
N VAL A 52 -5.10 -25.98 10.06
CA VAL A 52 -6.24 -26.83 9.74
C VAL A 52 -7.14 -27.16 10.94
N GLU A 53 -6.57 -27.07 12.17
CA GLU A 53 -7.30 -27.31 13.40
C GLU A 53 -6.75 -26.46 14.54
N TRP A 54 -7.59 -26.07 15.49
CA TRP A 54 -7.23 -25.27 16.67
C TRP A 54 -7.36 -26.10 17.93
N VAL A 55 -6.26 -26.37 18.60
CA VAL A 55 -6.21 -26.96 19.95
C VAL A 55 -6.55 -25.90 21.01
N ARG A 56 -6.01 -24.68 20.83
CA ARG A 56 -6.32 -23.51 21.65
C ARG A 56 -6.44 -22.29 20.74
N ARG A 57 -7.55 -21.57 20.84
CA ARG A 57 -7.81 -20.34 20.06
C ARG A 57 -7.36 -19.11 20.83
N SER A 58 -6.89 -18.10 20.12
CA SER A 58 -6.69 -16.75 20.63
C SER A 58 -8.04 -16.07 20.93
N PRO A 59 -8.14 -15.25 21.98
CA PRO A 59 -9.33 -14.40 22.22
C PRO A 59 -9.53 -13.37 21.11
N ASP A 60 -8.51 -13.06 20.33
CA ASP A 60 -8.56 -12.14 19.19
C ASP A 60 -9.08 -12.77 17.91
N ARG A 61 -9.39 -14.06 17.93
CA ARG A 61 -9.96 -14.74 16.76
C ARG A 61 -11.44 -14.44 16.62
N VAL A 62 -11.82 -14.01 15.42
CA VAL A 62 -13.19 -13.72 15.03
C VAL A 62 -13.62 -14.54 13.81
N GLU A 63 -14.90 -14.68 13.60
CA GLU A 63 -15.43 -15.26 12.37
C GLU A 63 -15.28 -14.25 11.23
N PRO A 64 -14.70 -14.65 10.07
CA PRO A 64 -14.54 -13.76 8.94
C PRO A 64 -15.89 -13.23 8.43
N PRO A 65 -16.07 -11.90 8.35
CA PRO A 65 -17.38 -11.33 7.97
C PRO A 65 -17.69 -11.43 6.48
N CYS A 66 -16.71 -11.75 5.61
CA CYS A 66 -16.89 -11.78 4.17
C CYS A 66 -17.16 -13.20 3.65
N PRO A 67 -18.34 -13.49 3.08
CA PRO A 67 -18.67 -14.83 2.58
C PRO A 67 -17.79 -15.27 1.39
N ALA A 68 -17.19 -14.34 0.65
CA ALA A 68 -16.33 -14.67 -0.47
C ALA A 68 -15.05 -15.42 -0.07
N LEU A 69 -14.61 -15.31 1.21
CA LEU A 69 -13.47 -16.09 1.71
C LEU A 69 -13.77 -17.59 1.72
N ALA A 70 -14.97 -18.00 2.07
CA ALA A 70 -15.39 -19.40 2.03
C ALA A 70 -15.41 -19.97 0.60
N LEU A 71 -15.51 -19.10 -0.41
CA LEU A 71 -15.42 -19.46 -1.83
C LEU A 71 -13.98 -19.47 -2.35
N GLY A 72 -12.98 -19.18 -1.49
CA GLY A 72 -11.56 -19.16 -1.85
C GLY A 72 -11.03 -17.82 -2.35
N CYS A 73 -11.78 -16.72 -2.18
CA CYS A 73 -11.31 -15.38 -2.55
C CYS A 73 -9.98 -15.05 -1.82
N GLY A 74 -8.93 -14.70 -2.59
CA GLY A 74 -7.61 -14.37 -2.08
C GLY A 74 -7.40 -12.89 -1.75
N GLY A 75 -8.46 -12.07 -1.77
CA GLY A 75 -8.35 -10.61 -1.58
C GLY A 75 -8.06 -10.16 -0.14
N CYS A 76 -8.34 -11.01 0.85
CA CYS A 76 -8.08 -10.75 2.27
C CYS A 76 -7.53 -11.99 2.94
N ASP A 77 -6.65 -11.82 3.93
CA ASP A 77 -5.99 -12.93 4.63
C ASP A 77 -5.96 -12.77 6.16
N LEU A 78 -6.43 -11.65 6.70
CA LEU A 78 -6.49 -11.39 8.15
C LEU A 78 -7.91 -11.18 8.69
N GLN A 79 -8.97 -11.51 7.95
CA GLN A 79 -10.35 -11.33 8.45
C GLN A 79 -10.71 -12.22 9.65
N HIS A 80 -9.91 -13.24 9.92
CA HIS A 80 -10.04 -14.11 11.09
C HIS A 80 -9.48 -13.50 12.38
N ALA A 81 -8.86 -12.32 12.31
CA ALA A 81 -8.35 -11.56 13.44
C ALA A 81 -9.22 -10.32 13.70
N ALA A 82 -9.45 -10.01 14.98
CA ALA A 82 -10.09 -8.76 15.37
C ALA A 82 -9.30 -7.54 14.82
N PRO A 83 -9.94 -6.42 14.44
CA PRO A 83 -9.26 -5.27 13.86
C PRO A 83 -8.10 -4.72 14.71
N SER A 84 -8.24 -4.72 16.04
CA SER A 84 -7.18 -4.34 16.97
C SER A 84 -5.97 -5.27 16.88
N ALA A 85 -6.20 -6.57 16.80
CA ALA A 85 -5.16 -7.58 16.66
C ALA A 85 -4.45 -7.48 15.30
N GLN A 86 -5.19 -7.24 14.21
CA GLN A 86 -4.59 -6.99 12.89
C GLN A 86 -3.57 -5.84 12.96
N ARG A 87 -3.91 -4.74 13.61
CA ARG A 87 -3.02 -3.58 13.79
C ARG A 87 -1.81 -3.90 14.67
N ALA A 88 -2.02 -4.60 15.78
CA ALA A 88 -0.94 -5.03 16.66
C ALA A 88 0.07 -5.93 15.94
N MET A 89 -0.42 -6.90 15.15
CA MET A 89 0.40 -7.77 14.31
C MET A 89 1.22 -6.98 13.29
N LYS A 90 0.65 -5.95 12.66
CA LYS A 90 1.35 -5.09 11.69
C LYS A 90 2.44 -4.26 12.35
N VAL A 91 2.19 -3.71 13.54
CA VAL A 91 3.21 -3.01 14.34
C VAL A 91 4.36 -3.95 14.69
N GLU A 92 4.06 -5.17 15.10
CA GLU A 92 5.07 -6.19 15.41
C GLU A 92 5.94 -6.53 14.19
N VAL A 93 5.33 -6.72 13.02
CA VAL A 93 6.04 -6.97 11.76
C VAL A 93 6.98 -5.82 11.38
N LEU A 94 6.59 -4.57 11.62
CA LEU A 94 7.44 -3.40 11.39
C LEU A 94 8.64 -3.37 12.35
N ARG A 95 8.41 -3.64 13.65
CA ARG A 95 9.48 -3.75 14.66
C ARG A 95 10.47 -4.86 14.33
N ASP A 96 9.96 -6.02 13.96
CA ASP A 96 10.77 -7.17 13.57
C ASP A 96 11.67 -6.85 12.37
N ALA A 97 11.12 -6.20 11.34
CA ALA A 97 11.90 -5.79 10.18
C ALA A 97 13.00 -4.77 10.52
N LEU A 98 12.71 -3.80 11.40
CA LEU A 98 13.70 -2.82 11.86
C LEU A 98 14.81 -3.47 12.68
N ALA A 99 14.47 -4.39 13.58
CA ALA A 99 15.44 -5.10 14.39
C ALA A 99 16.39 -5.96 13.54
N HIS A 100 15.82 -6.77 12.64
CA HIS A 100 16.60 -7.75 11.88
C HIS A 100 17.36 -7.16 10.69
N LEU A 101 16.82 -6.11 10.04
CA LEU A 101 17.38 -5.58 8.78
C LEU A 101 18.08 -4.24 8.95
N ALA A 102 17.72 -3.47 9.98
CA ALA A 102 18.35 -2.18 10.26
C ALA A 102 19.17 -2.16 11.55
N GLY A 103 19.12 -3.24 12.37
CA GLY A 103 19.78 -3.29 13.68
C GLY A 103 19.16 -2.33 14.70
N VAL A 104 17.90 -1.93 14.50
CA VAL A 104 17.19 -0.99 15.39
C VAL A 104 16.25 -1.80 16.30
N HIS A 105 16.68 -2.02 17.55
CA HIS A 105 15.95 -2.88 18.51
C HIS A 105 15.01 -2.08 19.43
N GLU A 106 15.37 -0.86 19.77
CA GLU A 106 14.60 0.00 20.66
C GLU A 106 13.91 1.10 19.85
N VAL A 107 12.79 0.77 19.20
CA VAL A 107 11.98 1.73 18.49
C VAL A 107 10.51 1.56 18.85
N GLU A 108 9.87 2.65 19.22
CA GLU A 108 8.43 2.71 19.32
C GLU A 108 7.85 2.92 17.91
N VAL A 109 6.95 2.01 17.50
CA VAL A 109 6.17 2.16 16.28
C VAL A 109 4.80 2.68 16.68
N ASP A 110 4.52 3.92 16.29
CA ASP A 110 3.18 4.52 16.48
C ASP A 110 2.18 3.76 15.59
N ALA A 111 1.13 3.24 16.21
CA ALA A 111 0.07 2.53 15.49
C ALA A 111 -0.77 3.43 14.56
N GLY A 112 -0.61 4.75 14.66
CA GLY A 112 -1.33 5.73 13.86
C GLY A 112 -2.85 5.77 14.12
N PRO A 113 -3.61 6.52 13.31
CA PRO A 113 -5.06 6.60 13.47
C PRO A 113 -5.76 5.30 13.07
N VAL A 114 -6.95 5.08 13.62
CA VAL A 114 -7.84 4.00 13.17
C VAL A 114 -8.53 4.45 11.90
N LEU A 115 -8.36 3.69 10.83
CA LEU A 115 -8.98 3.94 9.53
C LEU A 115 -10.18 3.00 9.32
N PRO A 116 -11.11 3.34 8.39
CA PRO A 116 -12.22 2.46 8.05
C PRO A 116 -11.75 1.06 7.63
N ALA A 117 -12.33 0.01 8.21
CA ALA A 117 -12.00 -1.37 7.87
C ALA A 117 -12.86 -1.92 6.71
N THR A 118 -13.95 -1.24 6.35
CA THR A 118 -14.90 -1.65 5.30
C THR A 118 -15.17 -0.48 4.35
N GLY A 119 -15.51 -0.77 3.11
CA GLY A 119 -15.95 0.23 2.14
C GLY A 119 -14.89 1.26 1.73
N TYR A 120 -13.64 1.09 2.14
CA TYR A 120 -12.60 2.10 1.99
C TYR A 120 -11.90 2.09 0.62
N ARG A 121 -12.04 0.98 -0.12
CA ARG A 121 -11.22 0.76 -1.32
C ARG A 121 -11.90 1.28 -2.57
N THR A 122 -11.41 2.39 -3.10
CA THR A 122 -11.94 3.06 -4.30
C THR A 122 -11.36 2.52 -5.61
N THR A 123 -10.35 1.67 -5.55
CA THR A 123 -9.77 1.02 -6.74
C THR A 123 -9.70 -0.48 -6.55
N LEU A 124 -10.31 -1.24 -7.47
CA LEU A 124 -10.28 -2.70 -7.50
C LEU A 124 -9.66 -3.18 -8.81
N ARG A 125 -8.76 -4.16 -8.72
CA ARG A 125 -8.25 -4.91 -9.88
C ARG A 125 -8.84 -6.31 -9.82
N LEU A 126 -9.61 -6.68 -10.83
CA LEU A 126 -10.47 -7.85 -10.86
C LEU A 126 -10.17 -8.70 -12.08
N GLY A 127 -10.10 -10.02 -11.90
CA GLY A 127 -10.14 -10.95 -13.00
C GLY A 127 -11.57 -11.11 -13.54
N VAL A 128 -11.70 -11.74 -14.69
CA VAL A 128 -12.99 -12.03 -15.31
C VAL A 128 -13.12 -13.53 -15.58
N ALA A 129 -14.18 -14.15 -15.06
CA ALA A 129 -14.56 -15.53 -15.32
C ALA A 129 -16.00 -15.59 -15.81
N GLY A 130 -16.25 -16.19 -16.98
CA GLY A 130 -17.59 -16.26 -17.57
C GLY A 130 -18.25 -14.89 -17.78
N GLY A 131 -17.45 -13.84 -18.03
CA GLY A 131 -17.92 -12.46 -18.17
C GLY A 131 -18.27 -11.77 -16.84
N ARG A 132 -18.02 -12.40 -15.71
CA ARG A 132 -18.26 -11.88 -14.37
C ARG A 132 -16.97 -11.45 -13.70
N LEU A 133 -17.03 -10.41 -12.88
CA LEU A 133 -15.91 -9.90 -12.09
C LEU A 133 -15.64 -10.80 -10.88
N GLY A 134 -14.36 -10.95 -10.54
CA GLY A 134 -13.97 -11.70 -9.36
C GLY A 134 -12.52 -11.40 -8.93
N PHE A 135 -12.19 -11.88 -7.75
CA PHE A 135 -10.79 -11.85 -7.28
C PHE A 135 -10.11 -13.18 -7.59
N ARG A 136 -8.79 -13.18 -7.67
CA ARG A 136 -8.04 -14.42 -7.81
C ARG A 136 -8.18 -15.27 -6.55
N HIS A 137 -8.27 -16.57 -6.75
CA HIS A 137 -8.16 -17.53 -5.66
C HIS A 137 -6.78 -17.40 -5.00
N ARG A 138 -6.70 -17.69 -3.71
CA ARG A 138 -5.42 -17.65 -2.99
C ARG A 138 -4.39 -18.56 -3.69
N ARG A 139 -3.23 -17.99 -4.08
CA ARG A 139 -2.13 -18.68 -4.79
C ARG A 139 -2.51 -19.35 -6.12
N SER A 140 -3.50 -18.82 -6.80
CA SER A 140 -3.94 -19.34 -8.08
C SER A 140 -4.28 -18.18 -9.04
N GLU A 141 -4.24 -18.45 -10.32
CA GLU A 141 -4.73 -17.54 -11.36
C GLU A 141 -6.25 -17.70 -11.57
N GLU A 142 -6.87 -18.70 -10.95
CA GLU A 142 -8.31 -18.92 -11.01
C GLU A 142 -9.07 -17.74 -10.41
N VAL A 143 -10.13 -17.31 -11.09
CA VAL A 143 -10.96 -16.20 -10.65
C VAL A 143 -12.19 -16.73 -9.92
N VAL A 144 -12.36 -16.30 -8.68
CA VAL A 144 -13.55 -16.51 -7.85
C VAL A 144 -14.51 -15.36 -8.12
N PRO A 145 -15.63 -15.58 -8.86
CA PRO A 145 -16.62 -14.53 -9.09
C PRO A 145 -17.22 -14.03 -7.79
N VAL A 146 -17.37 -12.71 -7.64
CA VAL A 146 -17.98 -12.10 -6.45
C VAL A 146 -19.09 -11.15 -6.85
N GLN A 147 -20.13 -11.08 -6.02
CA GLN A 147 -21.24 -10.13 -6.20
C GLN A 147 -21.08 -8.91 -5.28
N SER A 148 -20.26 -9.03 -4.25
CA SER A 148 -19.96 -7.96 -3.30
C SER A 148 -18.55 -8.12 -2.77
N CYS A 149 -17.99 -7.05 -2.21
CA CYS A 149 -16.69 -7.06 -1.56
C CYS A 149 -16.75 -6.16 -0.33
N LEU A 150 -16.41 -6.71 0.84
CA LEU A 150 -16.47 -6.02 2.12
C LEU A 150 -15.67 -4.70 2.14
N VAL A 151 -14.51 -4.70 1.49
CA VAL A 151 -13.58 -3.56 1.48
C VAL A 151 -13.80 -2.59 0.33
N ALA A 152 -14.59 -2.99 -0.69
CA ALA A 152 -14.90 -2.13 -1.83
C ALA A 152 -15.77 -0.95 -1.42
N HIS A 153 -15.48 0.23 -1.97
CA HIS A 153 -16.35 1.39 -1.82
C HIS A 153 -17.76 1.06 -2.35
N PRO A 154 -18.84 1.48 -1.65
CA PRO A 154 -20.21 1.15 -2.01
C PRO A 154 -20.57 1.46 -3.47
N ALA A 155 -20.06 2.55 -4.04
CA ALA A 155 -20.27 2.92 -5.45
C ALA A 155 -19.81 1.86 -6.46
N LEU A 156 -18.93 0.93 -6.08
CA LEU A 156 -18.51 -0.18 -6.92
C LEU A 156 -19.40 -1.42 -6.80
N GLY A 157 -20.30 -1.46 -5.81
CA GLY A 157 -21.13 -2.63 -5.50
C GLY A 157 -22.05 -3.05 -6.64
N GLU A 158 -22.71 -2.08 -7.30
CA GLU A 158 -23.61 -2.35 -8.42
C GLU A 158 -22.82 -2.89 -9.63
N VAL A 159 -21.63 -2.33 -9.92
CA VAL A 159 -20.78 -2.84 -11.02
C VAL A 159 -20.32 -4.28 -10.74
N LEU A 160 -20.01 -4.61 -9.48
CA LEU A 160 -19.62 -5.97 -9.09
C LEU A 160 -20.76 -6.97 -9.29
N SER A 161 -21.98 -6.60 -8.92
CA SER A 161 -23.15 -7.49 -8.96
C SER A 161 -23.76 -7.64 -10.35
N THR A 162 -23.91 -6.55 -11.09
CA THR A 162 -24.65 -6.51 -12.37
C THR A 162 -23.74 -6.45 -13.59
N GLY A 163 -22.53 -5.92 -13.48
CA GLY A 163 -21.59 -5.74 -14.60
C GLY A 163 -21.30 -7.02 -15.37
N ARG A 164 -21.18 -6.90 -16.70
CA ARG A 164 -20.83 -7.99 -17.61
C ARG A 164 -19.71 -7.56 -18.54
N PHE A 165 -18.67 -8.38 -18.60
CA PHE A 165 -17.43 -8.08 -19.30
C PHE A 165 -17.01 -9.25 -20.22
N PRO A 166 -17.83 -9.59 -21.23
CA PRO A 166 -17.54 -10.71 -22.11
C PRO A 166 -16.24 -10.49 -22.90
N GLY A 167 -15.34 -11.48 -22.87
CA GLY A 167 -14.06 -11.43 -23.56
C GLY A 167 -12.96 -10.60 -22.87
N ALA A 168 -13.25 -9.99 -21.74
CA ALA A 168 -12.23 -9.36 -20.91
C ALA A 168 -11.44 -10.41 -20.10
N ARG A 169 -10.20 -10.11 -19.78
CA ARG A 169 -9.32 -10.89 -18.88
C ARG A 169 -9.25 -10.24 -17.51
N GLU A 170 -9.17 -8.93 -17.49
CA GLU A 170 -9.03 -8.12 -16.28
C GLU A 170 -9.84 -6.84 -16.44
N VAL A 171 -10.35 -6.34 -15.32
CA VAL A 171 -11.01 -5.04 -15.23
C VAL A 171 -10.45 -4.30 -14.02
N VAL A 172 -10.04 -3.04 -14.22
CA VAL A 172 -9.73 -2.14 -13.11
C VAL A 172 -10.92 -1.19 -12.95
N LEU A 173 -11.61 -1.32 -11.83
CA LEU A 173 -12.65 -0.38 -11.43
C LEU A 173 -12.03 0.69 -10.54
N ARG A 174 -12.37 1.94 -10.79
CA ARG A 174 -12.00 3.06 -9.95
C ARG A 174 -13.18 4.00 -9.79
N THR A 175 -13.44 4.42 -8.55
CA THR A 175 -14.45 5.44 -8.23
C THR A 175 -13.82 6.55 -7.41
N SER A 176 -14.40 7.74 -7.47
CA SER A 176 -14.09 8.84 -6.57
C SER A 176 -15.23 8.98 -5.57
N GLU A 177 -14.87 9.03 -4.28
CA GLU A 177 -15.82 9.31 -3.21
C GLU A 177 -16.34 10.77 -3.31
N ALA A 178 -15.46 11.69 -3.68
CA ALA A 178 -15.76 13.11 -3.71
C ALA A 178 -16.70 13.51 -4.87
N THR A 179 -16.54 12.90 -6.05
CA THR A 179 -17.28 13.31 -7.26
C THR A 179 -18.30 12.26 -7.73
N GLY A 180 -18.24 11.03 -7.22
CA GLY A 180 -19.05 9.92 -7.70
C GLY A 180 -18.63 9.39 -9.08
N GLU A 181 -17.63 10.00 -9.74
CA GLU A 181 -17.12 9.52 -11.03
C GLU A 181 -16.62 8.08 -10.91
N THR A 182 -17.03 7.21 -11.83
CA THR A 182 -16.59 5.82 -11.85
C THR A 182 -16.05 5.44 -13.23
N ILE A 183 -14.89 4.77 -13.25
CA ILE A 183 -14.21 4.31 -14.46
C ILE A 183 -14.02 2.81 -14.40
N ALA A 184 -14.30 2.12 -15.50
CA ALA A 184 -13.95 0.73 -15.74
C ALA A 184 -12.93 0.66 -16.88
N VAL A 185 -11.70 0.26 -16.57
CA VAL A 185 -10.66 -0.04 -17.57
C VAL A 185 -10.72 -1.52 -17.88
N VAL A 186 -11.04 -1.89 -19.10
CA VAL A 186 -11.25 -3.27 -19.53
C VAL A 186 -10.08 -3.75 -20.38
N ASP A 187 -9.41 -4.82 -19.98
CA ASP A 187 -8.32 -5.44 -20.72
C ASP A 187 -8.78 -6.74 -21.43
N PRO A 188 -8.51 -6.90 -22.71
CA PRO A 188 -7.72 -6.06 -23.61
C PRO A 188 -8.49 -4.88 -24.22
N ARG A 189 -9.83 -4.94 -24.28
CA ARG A 189 -10.69 -3.92 -24.92
C ARG A 189 -12.07 -3.85 -24.28
N ALA A 190 -12.74 -2.70 -24.39
CA ALA A 190 -14.07 -2.48 -23.82
C ALA A 190 -15.13 -3.47 -24.37
N GLY A 191 -15.13 -3.75 -25.69
CA GLY A 191 -15.97 -4.76 -26.32
C GLY A 191 -17.48 -4.56 -26.04
N ARG A 192 -18.17 -5.68 -25.73
CA ARG A 192 -19.60 -5.70 -25.39
C ARG A 192 -19.83 -5.60 -23.87
N THR A 193 -19.08 -4.72 -23.20
CA THR A 193 -19.23 -4.47 -21.77
C THR A 193 -20.60 -3.90 -21.45
N VAL A 194 -21.26 -4.43 -20.41
CA VAL A 194 -22.50 -3.90 -19.85
C VAL A 194 -22.21 -3.49 -18.40
N VAL A 195 -22.47 -2.23 -18.08
CA VAL A 195 -22.27 -1.66 -16.74
C VAL A 195 -23.45 -0.76 -16.40
N PRO A 196 -23.68 -0.44 -15.11
CA PRO A 196 -24.67 0.57 -14.71
C PRO A 196 -24.42 1.93 -15.35
N ASP A 197 -25.49 2.73 -15.42
CA ASP A 197 -25.41 4.09 -15.92
C ASP A 197 -24.42 4.93 -15.10
N GLY A 198 -23.74 5.87 -15.77
CA GLY A 198 -22.72 6.72 -15.14
C GLY A 198 -21.33 6.11 -15.03
N VAL A 199 -21.15 4.81 -15.30
CA VAL A 199 -19.84 4.17 -15.33
C VAL A 199 -19.16 4.41 -16.69
N ARG A 200 -18.04 5.11 -16.68
CA ARG A 200 -17.24 5.37 -17.89
C ARG A 200 -16.37 4.15 -18.23
N VAL A 201 -16.67 3.50 -19.32
CA VAL A 201 -15.88 2.35 -19.79
C VAL A 201 -14.82 2.80 -20.79
N VAL A 202 -13.61 2.24 -20.67
CA VAL A 202 -12.50 2.45 -21.60
C VAL A 202 -11.71 1.15 -21.77
N GLY A 203 -11.30 0.84 -23.00
CA GLY A 203 -10.43 -0.29 -23.29
C GLY A 203 -8.97 0.02 -22.94
N ALA A 204 -8.24 -1.00 -22.51
CA ALA A 204 -6.80 -0.88 -22.32
C ALA A 204 -6.07 -0.60 -23.64
N ASP A 205 -6.59 -1.09 -24.77
CA ASP A 205 -6.12 -0.77 -26.12
C ASP A 205 -6.31 0.71 -26.47
N GLU A 206 -7.46 1.30 -26.16
CA GLU A 206 -7.73 2.72 -26.35
C GLU A 206 -6.76 3.60 -25.54
N LEU A 207 -6.51 3.22 -24.28
CA LEU A 207 -5.53 3.91 -23.44
C LEU A 207 -4.09 3.78 -23.96
N ARG A 208 -3.73 2.63 -24.56
CA ARG A 208 -2.44 2.46 -25.25
C ARG A 208 -2.37 3.30 -26.52
N GLY A 209 -3.50 3.45 -27.21
CA GLY A 209 -3.67 4.30 -28.40
C GLY A 209 -3.68 5.80 -28.10
N GLY A 210 -3.57 6.21 -26.82
CA GLY A 210 -3.47 7.62 -26.44
C GLY A 210 -4.75 8.24 -25.88
N ALA A 211 -5.85 7.48 -25.73
CA ALA A 211 -7.05 7.97 -25.05
C ALA A 211 -6.71 8.44 -23.64
N ARG A 212 -7.32 9.54 -23.24
CA ARG A 212 -7.10 10.18 -21.93
C ARG A 212 -8.39 10.15 -21.13
N VAL A 213 -8.37 9.37 -20.03
CA VAL A 213 -9.50 9.23 -19.12
C VAL A 213 -8.98 9.41 -17.70
N TRP A 214 -9.65 10.24 -16.92
CA TRP A 214 -9.33 10.51 -15.52
C TRP A 214 -10.60 10.77 -14.73
N LEU A 215 -10.49 10.68 -13.43
CA LEU A 215 -11.44 11.19 -12.46
C LEU A 215 -10.74 12.22 -11.55
N HIS A 216 -11.53 12.87 -10.71
CA HIS A 216 -11.01 13.78 -9.69
C HIS A 216 -11.30 13.18 -8.32
N GLU A 217 -10.26 13.12 -7.50
CA GLU A 217 -10.37 12.74 -6.10
C GLU A 217 -10.11 13.96 -5.22
N GLU A 218 -10.64 13.94 -4.00
CA GLU A 218 -10.38 14.99 -3.03
C GLU A 218 -9.68 14.45 -1.80
N VAL A 219 -8.56 15.06 -1.41
CA VAL A 219 -7.81 14.73 -0.21
C VAL A 219 -7.47 16.00 0.54
N LEU A 220 -7.90 16.09 1.79
CA LEU A 220 -7.66 17.28 2.65
C LEU A 220 -8.09 18.61 2.00
N GLY A 221 -9.21 18.61 1.29
CA GLY A 221 -9.74 19.78 0.58
C GLY A 221 -9.01 20.12 -0.74
N HIS A 222 -8.09 19.28 -1.17
CA HIS A 222 -7.39 19.43 -2.44
C HIS A 222 -7.96 18.49 -3.49
N ARG A 223 -8.40 19.05 -4.62
CA ARG A 223 -8.88 18.29 -5.78
C ARG A 223 -7.71 17.83 -6.62
N LEU A 224 -7.58 16.52 -6.81
CA LEU A 224 -6.51 15.86 -7.54
C LEU A 224 -7.07 15.16 -8.79
N ARG A 225 -6.51 15.45 -9.96
CA ARG A 225 -6.74 14.65 -11.15
C ARG A 225 -5.98 13.32 -11.06
N VAL A 226 -6.68 12.22 -11.31
CA VAL A 226 -6.11 10.87 -11.30
C VAL A 226 -6.49 10.15 -12.59
N SER A 227 -5.55 9.99 -13.50
CA SER A 227 -5.79 9.29 -14.76
C SER A 227 -5.99 7.79 -14.55
N ALA A 228 -6.74 7.16 -15.43
CA ALA A 228 -7.05 5.72 -15.38
C ALA A 228 -5.81 4.82 -15.30
N ARG A 229 -4.65 5.27 -15.80
CA ARG A 229 -3.37 4.56 -15.76
C ARG A 229 -2.46 4.99 -14.59
N SER A 230 -2.81 6.01 -13.85
CA SER A 230 -2.01 6.50 -12.72
C SER A 230 -2.34 5.71 -11.46
N PHE A 231 -1.32 5.44 -10.66
CA PHE A 231 -1.52 4.92 -9.31
C PHE A 231 -2.15 5.98 -8.41
N PHE A 232 -2.98 5.55 -7.49
CA PHE A 232 -3.46 6.36 -6.36
C PHE A 232 -3.64 5.45 -5.14
N GLN A 233 -3.71 6.05 -3.96
CA GLN A 233 -3.90 5.34 -2.70
C GLN A 233 -5.22 4.56 -2.66
N THR A 234 -5.41 3.68 -1.68
CA THR A 234 -6.57 2.77 -1.61
C THR A 234 -7.91 3.48 -1.50
N GLY A 235 -7.90 4.69 -0.94
CA GLY A 235 -9.05 5.56 -0.79
C GLY A 235 -8.66 6.88 -0.13
N PRO A 236 -9.56 7.88 -0.10
CA PRO A 236 -9.25 9.23 0.37
C PRO A 236 -8.88 9.27 1.86
N ALA A 237 -9.51 8.46 2.71
CA ALA A 237 -9.16 8.41 4.13
C ALA A 237 -7.72 7.90 4.35
N GLY A 238 -7.29 6.86 3.62
CA GLY A 238 -5.91 6.37 3.65
C GLY A 238 -4.92 7.39 3.13
N ALA A 239 -5.25 8.06 2.01
CA ALA A 239 -4.44 9.11 1.42
C ALA A 239 -4.28 10.32 2.38
N ALA A 240 -5.35 10.73 3.06
CA ALA A 240 -5.32 11.80 4.05
C ALA A 240 -4.46 11.43 5.27
N ALA A 241 -4.63 10.22 5.82
CA ALA A 241 -3.82 9.75 6.94
C ALA A 241 -2.33 9.69 6.57
N LEU A 242 -2.02 9.23 5.37
CA LEU A 242 -0.65 9.16 4.86
C LEU A 242 -0.04 10.57 4.69
N ALA A 243 -0.80 11.53 4.14
CA ALA A 243 -0.37 12.92 4.00
C ALA A 243 -0.12 13.59 5.37
N HIS A 244 -0.97 13.33 6.36
CA HIS A 244 -0.76 13.80 7.73
C HIS A 244 0.49 13.19 8.38
N ALA A 245 0.69 11.88 8.25
CA ALA A 245 1.87 11.21 8.78
C ALA A 245 3.17 11.75 8.16
N VAL A 246 3.19 11.95 6.83
CA VAL A 246 4.31 12.56 6.12
C VAL A 246 4.54 14.01 6.58
N GLY A 247 3.48 14.80 6.71
CA GLY A 247 3.56 16.19 7.20
C GLY A 247 4.15 16.26 8.60
N SER A 248 3.75 15.35 9.51
CA SER A 248 4.30 15.22 10.87
C SER A 248 5.78 14.82 10.84
N ALA A 249 6.14 13.83 10.04
CA ALA A 249 7.53 13.37 9.86
C ALA A 249 8.47 14.48 9.39
N LEU A 250 7.99 15.38 8.53
CA LEU A 250 8.75 16.51 8.04
C LEU A 250 8.78 17.71 9.01
N GLY A 251 7.94 17.72 10.06
CA GLY A 251 7.99 18.71 11.13
C GLY A 251 7.85 20.16 10.65
N GLY A 252 7.05 20.41 9.60
CA GLY A 252 6.86 21.75 9.03
C GLY A 252 8.01 22.24 8.14
N ALA A 253 9.10 21.50 7.98
CA ALA A 253 10.25 21.88 7.14
C ALA A 253 9.87 22.06 5.65
N SER A 254 8.74 21.50 5.21
CA SER A 254 8.19 21.69 3.87
C SER A 254 7.59 23.08 3.65
N ARG A 255 7.30 23.82 4.71
CA ARG A 255 6.56 25.12 4.69
C ARG A 255 7.45 26.36 4.95
N THR A 256 8.67 26.17 5.44
CA THR A 256 9.52 27.29 5.93
C THR A 256 10.37 27.99 4.86
N GLY A 257 10.18 27.69 3.60
CA GLY A 257 10.45 28.61 2.49
C GLY A 257 11.87 28.84 2.02
N GLU A 258 12.92 28.44 2.74
CA GLU A 258 14.29 28.72 2.28
C GLU A 258 14.83 27.66 1.28
N ARG A 259 14.27 26.45 1.31
CA ARG A 259 14.67 25.38 0.39
C ARG A 259 13.45 24.52 0.00
N PRO A 260 13.38 24.07 -1.27
CA PRO A 260 12.22 23.35 -1.78
C PRO A 260 12.02 21.98 -1.10
N LEU A 261 10.75 21.53 -1.08
CA LEU A 261 10.43 20.12 -0.88
C LEU A 261 10.73 19.35 -2.16
N VAL A 262 11.34 18.18 -2.01
CA VAL A 262 11.50 17.20 -3.09
C VAL A 262 10.59 16.02 -2.83
N ASP A 263 9.73 15.70 -3.80
CA ASP A 263 8.75 14.61 -3.79
C ASP A 263 9.23 13.52 -4.77
N LEU A 264 9.89 12.48 -4.23
CA LEU A 264 10.45 11.37 -5.01
C LEU A 264 9.42 10.26 -5.15
N TYR A 265 9.29 9.71 -6.36
CA TYR A 265 8.23 8.79 -6.75
C TYR A 265 6.85 9.44 -6.56
N GLY A 266 6.73 10.73 -6.84
CA GLY A 266 5.63 11.58 -6.42
C GLY A 266 4.27 11.27 -7.03
N GLY A 267 4.18 10.30 -7.96
CA GLY A 267 2.91 9.86 -8.54
C GLY A 267 2.13 11.01 -9.16
N VAL A 268 0.90 11.20 -8.71
CA VAL A 268 0.02 12.30 -9.15
C VAL A 268 0.25 13.61 -8.39
N GLY A 269 1.22 13.64 -7.45
CA GLY A 269 1.57 14.82 -6.67
C GLY A 269 0.81 14.94 -5.34
N LEU A 270 0.37 13.84 -4.75
CA LEU A 270 -0.38 13.83 -3.48
C LEU A 270 0.34 14.64 -2.40
N PHE A 271 1.60 14.32 -2.11
CA PHE A 271 2.36 14.98 -1.04
C PHE A 271 2.72 16.42 -1.41
N SER A 272 3.14 16.67 -2.65
CA SER A 272 3.41 18.03 -3.12
C SER A 272 2.21 18.97 -2.92
N VAL A 273 0.99 18.49 -3.23
CA VAL A 273 -0.24 19.27 -3.11
C VAL A 273 -0.67 19.42 -1.66
N THR A 274 -0.79 18.33 -0.92
CA THR A 274 -1.34 18.36 0.46
C THR A 274 -0.40 19.03 1.47
N LEU A 275 0.91 19.05 1.20
CA LEU A 275 1.88 19.77 2.02
C LEU A 275 2.06 21.25 1.58
N GLY A 276 1.44 21.65 0.47
CA GLY A 276 1.55 23.01 -0.05
C GLY A 276 2.97 23.39 -0.50
N ALA A 277 3.67 22.46 -1.12
CA ALA A 277 5.08 22.58 -1.51
C ALA A 277 5.27 23.54 -2.69
N ARG A 278 5.35 24.87 -2.39
CA ARG A 278 5.62 25.88 -3.42
C ARG A 278 7.04 25.77 -3.94
N ASP A 279 7.20 25.96 -5.27
CA ASP A 279 8.47 25.92 -6.00
C ASP A 279 9.28 24.64 -5.73
N GLY A 280 8.59 23.55 -5.35
CA GLY A 280 9.16 22.22 -5.09
C GLY A 280 9.62 21.50 -6.34
N GLU A 281 10.21 20.33 -6.14
CA GLU A 281 10.54 19.40 -7.22
C GLU A 281 9.81 18.07 -7.01
N LEU A 282 9.23 17.51 -8.08
CA LEU A 282 8.58 16.22 -8.09
C LEU A 282 9.22 15.33 -9.15
N VAL A 283 9.62 14.12 -8.75
CA VAL A 283 10.27 13.15 -9.64
C VAL A 283 9.35 11.94 -9.81
N GLU A 284 8.90 11.71 -11.06
CA GLU A 284 7.99 10.61 -11.40
C GLU A 284 8.32 10.08 -12.81
N ARG A 285 8.51 8.75 -12.91
CA ARG A 285 8.87 8.12 -14.19
C ARG A 285 7.66 7.85 -15.10
N SER A 286 6.48 7.61 -14.52
CA SER A 286 5.26 7.28 -15.27
C SER A 286 4.77 8.49 -16.08
N PRO A 287 4.60 8.38 -17.41
CA PRO A 287 4.09 9.50 -18.21
C PRO A 287 2.70 9.97 -17.80
N SER A 288 1.83 9.04 -17.39
CA SER A 288 0.46 9.35 -16.95
C SER A 288 0.48 10.11 -15.63
N ALA A 289 1.17 9.58 -14.63
CA ALA A 289 1.25 10.18 -13.32
C ALA A 289 1.97 11.54 -13.35
N ALA A 290 3.07 11.66 -14.09
CA ALA A 290 3.76 12.95 -14.28
C ALA A 290 2.88 14.02 -14.99
N ALA A 291 1.99 13.61 -15.89
CA ALA A 291 1.02 14.52 -16.50
C ALA A 291 -0.06 14.98 -15.50
N ASP A 292 -0.52 14.05 -14.64
CA ASP A 292 -1.43 14.37 -13.54
C ASP A 292 -0.75 15.30 -12.53
N ALA A 293 0.49 14.99 -12.11
CA ALA A 293 1.27 15.83 -11.20
C ALA A 293 1.40 17.26 -11.71
N ARG A 294 1.75 17.47 -12.99
CA ARG A 294 1.83 18.83 -13.57
C ARG A 294 0.50 19.57 -13.47
N SER A 295 -0.62 18.88 -13.71
CA SER A 295 -1.96 19.49 -13.57
C SER A 295 -2.26 19.85 -12.13
N ASN A 296 -1.98 18.92 -11.20
CA ASN A 296 -2.34 19.05 -9.79
C ASN A 296 -1.46 20.08 -9.06
N THR A 297 -0.20 20.20 -9.44
CA THR A 297 0.76 21.12 -8.78
C THR A 297 0.93 22.45 -9.52
N ALA A 298 0.16 22.73 -10.57
CA ALA A 298 0.32 23.92 -11.42
C ALA A 298 0.34 25.24 -10.64
N VAL A 299 -0.54 25.38 -9.65
CA VAL A 299 -0.65 26.59 -8.81
C VAL A 299 0.45 26.71 -7.76
N LEU A 300 1.23 25.63 -7.54
CA LEU A 300 2.35 25.59 -6.59
C LEU A 300 3.69 25.94 -7.24
N GLY A 301 3.78 25.99 -8.57
CA GLY A 301 5.05 26.21 -9.26
C GLY A 301 5.99 25.00 -9.22
N THR A 302 5.52 23.83 -8.82
CA THR A 302 6.35 22.61 -8.68
C THR A 302 6.93 22.18 -10.02
N ARG A 303 8.24 21.94 -10.05
CA ARG A 303 8.94 21.41 -11.23
C ARG A 303 8.82 19.91 -11.29
N VAL A 304 8.10 19.38 -12.28
CA VAL A 304 7.88 17.93 -12.45
C VAL A 304 8.88 17.34 -13.42
N HIS A 305 9.76 16.49 -12.91
CA HIS A 305 10.77 15.73 -13.65
C HIS A 305 10.23 14.35 -14.04
N ARG A 306 10.02 14.12 -15.35
CA ARG A 306 9.62 12.80 -15.84
C ARG A 306 10.86 11.93 -16.08
N VAL A 307 11.41 11.40 -15.02
CA VAL A 307 12.63 10.59 -15.02
C VAL A 307 12.57 9.58 -13.85
N ALA A 308 13.31 8.49 -13.95
CA ALA A 308 13.51 7.60 -12.81
C ALA A 308 14.39 8.28 -11.74
N VAL A 309 14.10 8.04 -10.46
CA VAL A 309 14.81 8.68 -9.33
C VAL A 309 16.32 8.42 -9.41
N GLU A 310 16.72 7.22 -9.83
CA GLU A 310 18.12 6.79 -9.98
C GLU A 310 18.88 7.57 -11.08
N ARG A 311 18.15 8.29 -11.95
CA ARG A 311 18.71 9.10 -13.04
C ARG A 311 18.51 10.60 -12.85
N TRP A 312 17.72 10.96 -11.83
CA TRP A 312 17.53 12.35 -11.48
C TRP A 312 18.78 12.93 -10.85
N ARG A 313 19.06 14.21 -11.13
CA ARG A 313 20.19 14.93 -10.54
C ARG A 313 19.67 15.79 -9.40
N PRO A 314 19.98 15.43 -8.13
CA PRO A 314 19.47 16.14 -6.97
C PRO A 314 19.99 17.59 -6.89
N GLY A 315 19.05 18.51 -6.70
CA GLY A 315 19.32 19.84 -6.16
C GLY A 315 19.36 19.82 -4.63
N ARG A 316 19.65 20.98 -4.03
CA ARG A 316 19.54 21.13 -2.56
C ARG A 316 18.08 21.22 -2.15
N ALA A 317 17.71 20.45 -1.13
CA ALA A 317 16.35 20.43 -0.57
C ALA A 317 16.34 20.79 0.93
N GLY A 318 15.23 21.32 1.42
CA GLY A 318 14.94 21.48 2.85
C GLY A 318 14.40 20.18 3.45
N ALA A 319 13.51 19.54 2.70
CA ALA A 319 12.88 18.27 3.06
C ALA A 319 12.74 17.37 1.84
N VAL A 320 12.66 16.05 2.10
CA VAL A 320 12.37 15.04 1.07
C VAL A 320 11.24 14.17 1.56
N VAL A 321 10.26 13.91 0.71
CA VAL A 321 9.36 12.76 0.83
C VAL A 321 9.69 11.76 -0.28
N ALA A 322 9.70 10.47 0.05
CA ALA A 322 9.92 9.39 -0.91
C ALA A 322 8.93 8.27 -0.68
N ASP A 323 8.15 7.93 -1.72
CA ASP A 323 7.17 6.84 -1.73
C ASP A 323 7.55 5.81 -2.81
N PRO A 324 8.62 5.04 -2.60
CA PRO A 324 9.12 4.10 -3.61
C PRO A 324 8.18 2.90 -3.80
N PRO A 325 8.33 2.16 -4.92
CA PRO A 325 7.63 0.89 -5.11
C PRO A 325 8.06 -0.15 -4.05
N ARG A 326 7.39 -1.31 -4.03
CA ARG A 326 7.62 -2.40 -3.05
C ARG A 326 9.08 -2.84 -2.88
N GLN A 327 9.94 -2.62 -3.85
CA GLN A 327 11.38 -2.93 -3.73
C GLN A 327 12.14 -1.96 -2.80
N GLY A 328 11.52 -0.81 -2.47
CA GLY A 328 12.14 0.26 -1.68
C GLY A 328 12.97 1.22 -2.53
N LEU A 329 13.74 2.06 -1.85
CA LEU A 329 14.68 3.01 -2.45
C LEU A 329 15.86 2.30 -3.12
N GLY A 330 16.37 1.27 -2.45
CA GLY A 330 17.65 0.69 -2.79
C GLY A 330 18.81 1.67 -2.66
N ALA A 331 20.03 1.25 -3.01
CA ALA A 331 21.23 2.08 -2.86
C ALA A 331 21.15 3.38 -3.66
N ALA A 332 20.72 3.32 -4.92
CA ALA A 332 20.66 4.49 -5.80
C ALA A 332 19.61 5.51 -5.38
N GLY A 333 18.43 5.07 -4.90
CA GLY A 333 17.40 5.95 -4.34
C GLY A 333 17.87 6.60 -3.04
N ALA A 334 18.54 5.84 -2.16
CA ALA A 334 19.12 6.37 -0.93
C ALA A 334 20.24 7.38 -1.19
N ASP A 335 21.06 7.16 -2.25
CA ASP A 335 22.07 8.13 -2.70
C ASP A 335 21.41 9.43 -3.19
N ALA A 336 20.31 9.33 -3.97
CA ALA A 336 19.58 10.49 -4.43
C ALA A 336 18.99 11.30 -3.26
N VAL A 337 18.38 10.64 -2.26
CA VAL A 337 17.92 11.29 -1.03
C VAL A 337 19.06 11.99 -0.31
N ALA A 338 20.17 11.31 -0.07
CA ALA A 338 21.30 11.84 0.67
C ALA A 338 21.93 13.06 -0.01
N ALA A 339 22.06 13.02 -1.34
CA ALA A 339 22.66 14.08 -2.16
C ALA A 339 21.87 15.41 -2.11
N THR A 340 20.58 15.39 -1.80
CA THR A 340 19.79 16.61 -1.60
C THR A 340 20.28 17.45 -0.42
N GLY A 341 20.94 16.83 0.56
CA GLY A 341 21.36 17.49 1.79
C GLY A 341 20.17 17.89 2.69
N ALA A 342 18.97 17.35 2.46
CA ALA A 342 17.78 17.64 3.24
C ALA A 342 18.00 17.36 4.74
N SER A 343 17.45 18.24 5.58
CA SER A 343 17.54 18.08 7.04
C SER A 343 16.49 17.09 7.58
N ARG A 344 15.40 16.93 6.86
CA ARG A 344 14.29 16.02 7.19
C ARG A 344 13.91 15.18 5.98
N VAL A 345 13.66 13.89 6.24
CA VAL A 345 13.22 12.95 5.21
C VAL A 345 12.06 12.13 5.76
N ALA A 346 11.01 11.98 4.96
CA ALA A 346 9.91 11.05 5.18
C ALA A 346 9.98 9.95 4.12
N LEU A 347 10.18 8.71 4.56
CA LEU A 347 10.10 7.52 3.70
C LEU A 347 8.76 6.85 3.93
N VAL A 348 7.97 6.71 2.88
CA VAL A 348 6.75 5.88 2.85
C VAL A 348 7.14 4.50 2.37
N SER A 349 6.65 3.45 3.03
CA SER A 349 7.00 2.08 2.63
C SER A 349 5.84 1.11 2.84
N CYS A 350 5.52 0.37 1.78
CA CYS A 350 4.47 -0.66 1.81
C CYS A 350 5.01 -2.10 1.96
N ASP A 351 6.32 -2.25 2.17
CA ASP A 351 6.96 -3.55 2.38
C ASP A 351 7.92 -3.47 3.58
N PRO A 352 7.70 -4.25 4.66
CA PRO A 352 8.52 -4.19 5.88
C PRO A 352 9.99 -4.51 5.64
N ALA A 353 10.27 -5.47 4.74
CA ALA A 353 11.64 -5.87 4.47
C ALA A 353 12.40 -4.82 3.66
N ALA A 354 11.73 -4.19 2.69
CA ALA A 354 12.29 -3.04 1.97
C ALA A 354 12.52 -1.86 2.93
N MET A 355 11.56 -1.55 3.80
CA MET A 355 11.66 -0.52 4.83
C MET A 355 12.92 -0.72 5.69
N GLY A 356 13.11 -1.91 6.26
CA GLY A 356 14.27 -2.19 7.11
C GLY A 356 15.60 -2.00 6.38
N ARG A 357 15.71 -2.48 5.13
CA ARG A 357 16.90 -2.26 4.29
C ARG A 357 17.14 -0.79 3.99
N ASP A 358 16.08 -0.04 3.66
CA ASP A 358 16.21 1.38 3.32
C ASP A 358 16.56 2.22 4.55
N VAL A 359 16.06 1.87 5.74
CA VAL A 359 16.48 2.48 7.02
C VAL A 359 17.98 2.33 7.23
N ALA A 360 18.52 1.12 7.05
CA ALA A 360 19.96 0.87 7.13
C ALA A 360 20.74 1.70 6.10
N LEU A 361 20.28 1.73 4.84
CA LEU A 361 20.94 2.48 3.76
C LEU A 361 20.98 3.99 4.04
N LEU A 362 19.88 4.56 4.56
CA LEU A 362 19.80 5.98 4.90
C LEU A 362 20.66 6.32 6.14
N ALA A 363 20.71 5.41 7.14
CA ALA A 363 21.56 5.55 8.31
C ALA A 363 23.05 5.65 7.93
N HIS A 364 23.50 4.76 7.03
CA HIS A 364 24.87 4.81 6.48
C HIS A 364 25.20 6.11 5.71
N ARG A 365 24.19 6.90 5.35
CA ARG A 365 24.30 8.19 4.65
C ARG A 365 24.10 9.40 5.56
N GLY A 366 24.16 9.19 6.88
CA GLY A 366 24.09 10.25 7.89
C GLY A 366 22.67 10.75 8.18
N LEU A 367 21.66 9.92 7.91
CA LEU A 367 20.28 10.18 8.26
C LEU A 367 19.88 9.29 9.45
N ARG A 368 19.62 9.89 10.60
CA ARG A 368 19.23 9.18 11.82
C ARG A 368 17.70 8.96 11.82
N LEU A 369 17.28 7.75 12.13
CA LEU A 369 15.88 7.42 12.38
C LEU A 369 15.33 8.30 13.52
N ASP A 370 14.17 8.93 13.29
CA ASP A 370 13.51 9.83 14.23
C ASP A 370 12.18 9.24 14.74
N GLY A 371 11.46 8.51 13.91
CA GLY A 371 10.21 7.85 14.27
C GLY A 371 9.68 6.94 13.18
N VAL A 372 8.72 6.08 13.57
CA VAL A 372 8.02 5.17 12.65
C VAL A 372 6.53 5.18 13.00
N GLN A 373 5.67 5.38 12.01
CA GLN A 373 4.22 5.33 12.17
C GLN A 373 3.60 4.36 11.16
N LEU A 374 2.73 3.47 11.65
CA LEU A 374 1.86 2.64 10.81
C LEU A 374 0.71 3.50 10.27
N VAL A 375 0.42 3.39 8.98
CA VAL A 375 -0.81 3.89 8.37
C VAL A 375 -1.59 2.70 7.84
N ASP A 376 -2.52 2.17 8.66
CA ASP A 376 -3.22 0.91 8.36
C ASP A 376 -4.35 1.10 7.35
N GLN A 377 -3.99 1.44 6.10
CA GLN A 377 -4.92 1.60 4.99
C GLN A 377 -5.28 0.29 4.25
N PHE A 378 -4.82 -0.86 4.76
CA PHE A 378 -5.06 -2.18 4.17
C PHE A 378 -5.74 -3.14 5.17
N ALA A 379 -6.80 -2.69 5.81
CA ALA A 379 -7.57 -3.55 6.74
C ALA A 379 -7.90 -4.91 6.13
N HIS A 380 -7.93 -5.95 6.95
CA HIS A 380 -8.17 -7.34 6.58
C HIS A 380 -7.08 -8.02 5.75
N THR A 381 -5.94 -7.36 5.54
CA THR A 381 -4.80 -7.94 4.83
C THR A 381 -3.51 -7.80 5.65
N HIS A 382 -2.51 -8.63 5.35
CA HIS A 382 -1.17 -8.53 5.94
C HIS A 382 -0.37 -7.31 5.44
N HIS A 383 -0.86 -6.63 4.42
CA HIS A 383 -0.15 -5.48 3.87
C HIS A 383 -0.05 -4.36 4.91
N VAL A 384 1.11 -3.74 4.95
CA VAL A 384 1.39 -2.58 5.80
C VAL A 384 1.65 -1.36 4.93
N GLU A 385 1.47 -0.20 5.53
CA GLU A 385 2.02 1.06 5.05
C GLU A 385 2.63 1.76 6.24
N ALA A 386 3.85 2.22 6.13
CA ALA A 386 4.54 2.90 7.21
C ALA A 386 5.17 4.21 6.71
N VAL A 387 5.16 5.22 7.57
CA VAL A 387 5.93 6.45 7.38
C VAL A 387 7.09 6.43 8.36
N VAL A 388 8.30 6.49 7.83
CA VAL A 388 9.55 6.51 8.59
C VAL A 388 10.15 7.90 8.48
N SER A 389 10.36 8.56 9.61
CA SER A 389 10.96 9.89 9.68
C SER A 389 12.45 9.82 9.98
N PHE A 390 13.21 10.70 9.32
CA PHE A 390 14.64 10.83 9.54
C PHE A 390 15.02 12.29 9.70
N ILE A 391 16.06 12.51 10.51
CA ILE A 391 16.75 13.78 10.65
C ILE A 391 18.21 13.61 10.26
N ARG A 392 18.78 14.64 9.59
CA ARG A 392 20.20 14.65 9.28
C ARG A 392 21.00 14.95 10.54
N SER A 393 21.96 14.09 10.84
CA SER A 393 22.91 14.35 11.90
C SER A 393 23.72 15.63 11.59
N ALA A 394 23.86 16.52 12.58
CA ALA A 394 24.76 17.65 12.43
C ALA A 394 26.18 17.10 12.14
N GLN A 395 26.79 17.55 11.05
CA GLN A 395 28.22 17.28 10.86
C GLN A 395 28.97 17.99 12.01
N ARG A 396 29.63 17.21 12.86
CA ARG A 396 30.57 17.73 13.85
C ARG A 396 31.83 18.19 13.16
#